data_7ac57350d50a296457ebd4a4b5f098d6
#
_entry.id   7ac57350d50a296457ebd4a4b5f098d6
#
_cell.length_a   1.000
_cell.length_b   1.000
_cell.length_c   1.000
_cell.angle_alpha   90.00
_cell.angle_beta   90.00
_cell.angle_gamma   90.00
#
_symmetry.space_group_name_H-M   'P 1'
#
loop_
_entity.id
_entity.type
_entity.pdbx_description
1 polymer ?
#
loop_
_entity_poly.entity_id
_entity_poly.type
_entity_poly.pdbx_seq_one_letter_code
_entity_poly.pdbx_strand_id
1 'polypeptide(L)'
;MKTRVAIIAIKAFVKRNPAFNGLIAVPTDVLKEQWNRELAKNQLFSVCKVEIFNTIIKQQYQVDLLVVDECHLSASPTFINIYNCVEYKYLLGLTATWTRLDGSEKYLEQFMSVCDTITLQEALENNWVSSYRKYKVLLHVDMEKYWEYNTKFQQLFAYFNHDFKLVMELVKSPKKVKIWAQKCGKNDNATRGYLAQFMKYLKLRKTFVMTHPKKFEVANKILDFRRDKKCILFTATVKDAELFKSRALV
;
A
#
# COMPACT_ATOMS: atom_id res chain seq x y z
N MET A 1 -12.30 -8.54 -11.22
CA MET A 1 -12.84 -9.83 -10.71
C MET A 1 -13.38 -9.70 -9.28
N LYS A 2 -12.62 -9.26 -8.28
CA LYS A 2 -13.03 -9.10 -6.86
C LYS A 2 -14.36 -8.34 -6.69
N THR A 3 -14.49 -7.16 -7.29
CA THR A 3 -15.72 -6.34 -7.25
C THR A 3 -16.95 -7.10 -7.73
N ARG A 4 -16.80 -7.94 -8.78
CA ARG A 4 -17.90 -8.72 -9.32
C ARG A 4 -18.39 -9.79 -8.33
N VAL A 5 -17.48 -10.43 -7.62
CA VAL A 5 -17.83 -11.42 -6.56
C VAL A 5 -18.68 -10.74 -5.49
N ALA A 6 -18.25 -9.58 -5.00
CA ALA A 6 -19.02 -8.84 -3.99
C ALA A 6 -20.39 -8.39 -4.51
N ILE A 7 -20.49 -7.91 -5.75
CA ILE A 7 -21.79 -7.55 -6.36
C ILE A 7 -22.73 -8.76 -6.43
N ILE A 8 -22.22 -9.93 -6.79
CA ILE A 8 -23.02 -11.17 -6.82
C ILE A 8 -23.49 -11.53 -5.40
N ALA A 9 -22.61 -11.44 -4.41
CA ALA A 9 -22.96 -11.70 -3.01
C ALA A 9 -24.05 -10.73 -2.53
N ILE A 10 -23.88 -9.42 -2.74
CA ILE A 10 -24.85 -8.39 -2.39
C ILE A 10 -26.21 -8.68 -3.04
N LYS A 11 -26.26 -8.98 -4.34
CA LYS A 11 -27.50 -9.35 -5.04
C LYS A 11 -28.19 -10.56 -4.41
N ALA A 12 -27.42 -11.56 -3.98
CA ALA A 12 -27.97 -12.74 -3.33
C ALA A 12 -28.60 -12.41 -1.96
N PHE A 13 -27.98 -11.49 -1.20
CA PHE A 13 -28.54 -10.99 0.07
C PHE A 13 -29.81 -10.18 -0.15
N VAL A 14 -29.80 -9.22 -1.07
CA VAL A 14 -30.97 -8.41 -1.42
C VAL A 14 -32.16 -9.26 -1.85
N LYS A 15 -31.91 -10.32 -2.64
CA LYS A 15 -32.97 -11.25 -3.05
C LYS A 15 -33.61 -11.99 -1.87
N ARG A 16 -32.84 -12.27 -0.81
CA ARG A 16 -33.31 -12.98 0.39
C ARG A 16 -33.92 -12.07 1.43
N ASN A 17 -33.47 -10.83 1.50
CA ASN A 17 -33.90 -9.83 2.46
C ASN A 17 -34.10 -8.47 1.78
N PRO A 18 -35.33 -8.03 1.48
CA PRO A 18 -35.60 -6.73 0.87
C PRO A 18 -35.15 -5.53 1.74
N ALA A 19 -35.05 -5.72 3.06
CA ALA A 19 -34.56 -4.70 4.01
C ALA A 19 -33.03 -4.76 4.20
N PHE A 20 -32.32 -5.46 3.33
CA PHE A 20 -30.86 -5.58 3.39
C PHE A 20 -30.15 -4.24 3.38
N ASN A 21 -29.16 -4.12 4.25
CA ASN A 21 -28.30 -2.96 4.37
C ASN A 21 -26.83 -3.40 4.35
N GLY A 22 -26.03 -2.85 3.42
CA GLY A 22 -24.62 -3.18 3.25
C GLY A 22 -23.69 -1.97 3.37
N LEU A 23 -22.48 -2.20 3.87
CA LEU A 23 -21.40 -1.23 3.89
C LEU A 23 -20.19 -1.79 3.14
N ILE A 24 -19.65 -1.00 2.21
CA ILE A 24 -18.41 -1.31 1.50
C ILE A 24 -17.34 -0.37 2.01
N ALA A 25 -16.34 -0.93 2.67
CA ALA A 25 -15.18 -0.23 3.20
C ALA A 25 -14.05 -0.26 2.16
N VAL A 26 -13.51 0.91 1.83
CA VAL A 26 -12.44 1.07 0.83
C VAL A 26 -11.29 1.94 1.37
N PRO A 27 -10.04 1.77 0.91
CA PRO A 27 -8.92 2.55 1.43
C PRO A 27 -8.82 3.98 0.90
N THR A 28 -9.42 4.32 -0.26
CA THR A 28 -9.24 5.62 -0.92
C THR A 28 -10.52 6.14 -1.55
N ASP A 29 -10.60 7.48 -1.74
CA ASP A 29 -11.72 8.15 -2.41
C ASP A 29 -11.87 7.70 -3.87
N VAL A 30 -10.78 7.45 -4.57
CA VAL A 30 -10.81 6.93 -5.96
C VAL A 30 -11.54 5.59 -6.02
N LEU A 31 -11.26 4.69 -5.08
CA LEU A 31 -11.98 3.40 -4.99
C LEU A 31 -13.44 3.60 -4.56
N LYS A 32 -13.73 4.56 -3.68
CA LYS A 32 -15.10 4.92 -3.30
C LYS A 32 -15.92 5.33 -4.52
N GLU A 33 -15.39 6.20 -5.36
CA GLU A 33 -16.04 6.61 -6.61
C GLU A 33 -16.24 5.44 -7.60
N GLN A 34 -15.24 4.57 -7.71
CA GLN A 34 -15.32 3.39 -8.55
C GLN A 34 -16.43 2.44 -8.07
N TRP A 35 -16.51 2.17 -6.78
CA TRP A 35 -17.54 1.34 -6.19
C TRP A 35 -18.93 1.95 -6.33
N ASN A 36 -19.08 3.27 -6.13
CA ASN A 36 -20.36 3.96 -6.35
C ASN A 36 -20.86 3.80 -7.79
N ARG A 37 -19.95 3.90 -8.79
CA ARG A 37 -20.29 3.65 -10.19
C ARG A 37 -20.74 2.20 -10.44
N GLU A 38 -20.07 1.24 -9.80
CA GLU A 38 -20.45 -0.18 -9.95
C GLU A 38 -21.78 -0.50 -9.24
N LEU A 39 -22.06 0.09 -8.07
CA LEU A 39 -23.34 -0.04 -7.39
C LEU A 39 -24.49 0.56 -8.23
N ALA A 40 -24.28 1.74 -8.81
CA ALA A 40 -25.26 2.40 -9.69
C ALA A 40 -25.59 1.54 -10.91
N LYS A 41 -24.56 1.02 -11.62
CA LYS A 41 -24.74 0.12 -12.76
C LYS A 41 -25.55 -1.15 -12.42
N ASN A 42 -25.45 -1.61 -11.18
CA ASN A 42 -26.10 -2.82 -10.70
C ASN A 42 -27.40 -2.56 -9.92
N GLN A 43 -27.87 -1.30 -9.84
CA GLN A 43 -29.07 -0.86 -9.12
C GLN A 43 -29.02 -1.20 -7.61
N LEU A 44 -27.83 -1.14 -7.00
CA LEU A 44 -27.58 -1.47 -5.60
C LEU A 44 -27.27 -0.26 -4.73
N PHE A 45 -27.31 0.93 -5.29
CA PHE A 45 -26.92 2.18 -4.60
C PHE A 45 -27.81 2.50 -3.38
N SER A 46 -29.09 2.11 -3.42
CA SER A 46 -30.04 2.32 -2.32
C SER A 46 -29.85 1.38 -1.12
N VAL A 47 -29.20 0.24 -1.35
CA VAL A 47 -29.04 -0.83 -0.33
C VAL A 47 -27.60 -0.98 0.18
N CYS A 48 -26.63 -0.30 -0.45
CA CYS A 48 -25.25 -0.34 -0.03
C CYS A 48 -24.63 1.04 0.01
N LYS A 49 -23.97 1.36 1.12
CA LYS A 49 -23.15 2.57 1.30
C LYS A 49 -21.69 2.23 1.06
N VAL A 50 -20.93 3.17 0.47
CA VAL A 50 -19.47 3.05 0.33
C VAL A 50 -18.78 4.11 1.17
N GLU A 51 -17.85 3.71 2.03
CA GLU A 51 -17.10 4.64 2.86
C GLU A 51 -15.60 4.31 2.90
N ILE A 52 -14.78 5.34 3.05
CA ILE A 52 -13.34 5.16 3.23
C ILE A 52 -12.99 4.73 4.65
N PHE A 53 -11.91 3.96 4.80
CA PHE A 53 -11.43 3.46 6.10
C PHE A 53 -11.32 4.57 7.16
N ASN A 54 -10.76 5.74 6.76
CA ASN A 54 -10.62 6.89 7.67
C ASN A 54 -11.93 7.47 8.18
N THR A 55 -13.02 7.30 7.45
CA THR A 55 -14.37 7.74 7.89
C THR A 55 -14.96 6.69 8.81
N ILE A 56 -14.85 5.41 8.45
CA ILE A 56 -15.46 4.31 9.21
C ILE A 56 -14.93 4.25 10.64
N ILE A 57 -13.63 4.41 10.85
CA ILE A 57 -13.03 4.35 12.21
C ILE A 57 -13.44 5.51 13.12
N LYS A 58 -14.18 6.50 12.63
CA LYS A 58 -14.66 7.67 13.39
C LYS A 58 -16.14 7.62 13.75
N GLN A 59 -16.87 6.61 13.27
CA GLN A 59 -18.32 6.51 13.41
C GLN A 59 -18.70 5.05 13.70
N GLN A 60 -19.92 4.87 14.23
CA GLN A 60 -20.48 3.53 14.40
C GLN A 60 -21.44 3.24 13.25
N TYR A 61 -21.41 2.01 12.77
CA TYR A 61 -22.29 1.53 11.71
C TYR A 61 -22.95 0.22 12.14
N GLN A 62 -24.18 0.01 11.69
CA GLN A 62 -24.89 -1.24 11.85
C GLN A 62 -25.39 -1.70 10.47
N VAL A 63 -24.94 -2.86 10.03
CA VAL A 63 -25.22 -3.38 8.68
C VAL A 63 -25.40 -4.90 8.68
N ASP A 64 -26.06 -5.42 7.66
CA ASP A 64 -26.14 -6.87 7.47
C ASP A 64 -24.83 -7.43 6.90
N LEU A 65 -24.21 -6.74 5.95
CA LEU A 65 -22.98 -7.16 5.30
C LEU A 65 -21.93 -6.02 5.32
N LEU A 66 -20.76 -6.31 5.86
CA LEU A 66 -19.56 -5.49 5.69
C LEU A 66 -18.68 -6.12 4.59
N VAL A 67 -18.45 -5.38 3.51
CA VAL A 67 -17.46 -5.72 2.49
C VAL A 67 -16.22 -4.87 2.69
N VAL A 68 -15.04 -5.47 2.83
CA VAL A 68 -13.77 -4.73 2.98
C VAL A 68 -12.91 -4.98 1.74
N ASP A 69 -12.84 -3.98 0.87
CA ASP A 69 -11.98 -4.06 -0.32
C ASP A 69 -10.54 -3.71 0.04
N GLU A 70 -9.58 -4.40 -0.58
CA GLU A 70 -8.16 -4.40 -0.22
C GLU A 70 -7.95 -4.65 1.30
N CYS A 71 -8.64 -5.66 1.84
CA CYS A 71 -8.70 -5.94 3.28
C CYS A 71 -7.31 -6.13 3.92
N HIS A 72 -6.28 -6.51 3.16
CA HIS A 72 -4.90 -6.58 3.67
C HIS A 72 -4.40 -5.23 4.23
N LEU A 73 -4.93 -4.08 3.76
CA LEU A 73 -4.59 -2.76 4.27
C LEU A 73 -5.22 -2.48 5.63
N SER A 74 -6.36 -3.11 5.94
CA SER A 74 -7.03 -2.98 7.24
C SER A 74 -6.30 -3.70 8.38
N ALA A 75 -5.29 -4.54 8.08
CA ALA A 75 -4.44 -5.18 9.09
C ALA A 75 -3.54 -4.20 9.87
N SER A 76 -3.47 -2.93 9.46
CA SER A 76 -2.68 -1.92 10.18
C SER A 76 -3.30 -1.60 11.55
N PRO A 77 -2.51 -1.20 12.58
CA PRO A 77 -3.01 -0.88 13.92
C PRO A 77 -4.13 0.18 13.95
N THR A 78 -4.16 1.08 12.97
CA THR A 78 -5.20 2.10 12.87
C THR A 78 -6.49 1.53 12.28
N PHE A 79 -6.37 0.79 11.16
CA PHE A 79 -7.53 0.36 10.39
C PHE A 79 -8.15 -0.94 10.84
N ILE A 80 -7.47 -1.71 11.70
CA ILE A 80 -8.08 -2.90 12.33
C ILE A 80 -9.34 -2.53 13.13
N ASN A 81 -9.45 -1.28 13.59
CA ASN A 81 -10.62 -0.78 14.30
C ASN A 81 -11.89 -0.71 13.44
N ILE A 82 -11.80 -0.83 12.11
CA ILE A 82 -12.98 -0.93 11.24
C ILE A 82 -13.92 -2.05 11.73
N TYR A 83 -13.36 -3.19 12.12
CA TYR A 83 -14.13 -4.35 12.58
C TYR A 83 -14.80 -4.16 13.95
N ASN A 84 -14.36 -3.17 14.74
CA ASN A 84 -14.95 -2.80 16.01
C ASN A 84 -15.96 -1.63 15.86
N CYS A 85 -15.81 -0.82 14.81
CA CYS A 85 -16.69 0.33 14.55
C CYS A 85 -17.92 -0.06 13.73
N VAL A 86 -17.96 -1.26 13.17
CA VAL A 86 -19.08 -1.74 12.38
C VAL A 86 -19.67 -2.98 13.03
N GLU A 87 -20.94 -2.91 13.44
CA GLU A 87 -21.72 -4.10 13.80
C GLU A 87 -22.26 -4.73 12.52
N TYR A 88 -21.88 -5.98 12.23
CA TYR A 88 -22.23 -6.68 11.00
C TYR A 88 -22.63 -8.14 11.30
N LYS A 89 -23.55 -8.68 10.48
CA LYS A 89 -23.91 -10.11 10.52
C LYS A 89 -22.98 -10.96 9.65
N TYR A 90 -22.57 -10.39 8.53
CA TYR A 90 -21.70 -11.07 7.55
C TYR A 90 -20.53 -10.17 7.18
N LEU A 91 -19.37 -10.78 6.96
CA LEU A 91 -18.12 -10.11 6.57
C LEU A 91 -17.57 -10.74 5.29
N LEU A 92 -17.21 -9.90 4.31
CA LEU A 92 -16.56 -10.31 3.07
C LEU A 92 -15.29 -9.47 2.86
N GLY A 93 -14.13 -10.06 3.06
CA GLY A 93 -12.84 -9.46 2.73
C GLY A 93 -12.42 -9.76 1.29
N LEU A 94 -11.99 -8.74 0.56
CA LEU A 94 -11.48 -8.86 -0.81
C LEU A 94 -10.05 -8.38 -0.85
N THR A 95 -9.12 -9.18 -1.37
CA THR A 95 -7.73 -8.78 -1.57
C THR A 95 -7.08 -9.54 -2.72
N ALA A 96 -6.06 -8.96 -3.34
CA ALA A 96 -5.19 -9.67 -4.27
C ALA A 96 -4.00 -10.35 -3.57
N THR A 97 -3.67 -9.90 -2.35
CA THR A 97 -2.53 -10.39 -1.57
C THR A 97 -2.97 -10.52 -0.11
N TRP A 98 -3.09 -11.76 0.37
CA TRP A 98 -3.40 -11.98 1.79
C TRP A 98 -2.17 -11.77 2.65
N THR A 99 -1.06 -12.40 2.27
CA THR A 99 0.19 -12.35 3.03
C THR A 99 0.88 -11.00 2.94
N ARG A 100 1.30 -10.47 4.06
CA ARG A 100 2.02 -9.20 4.19
C ARG A 100 3.47 -9.44 4.62
N LEU A 101 4.38 -8.57 4.18
CA LEU A 101 5.79 -8.64 4.55
C LEU A 101 6.05 -8.42 6.05
N ASP A 102 5.14 -7.75 6.74
CA ASP A 102 5.22 -7.46 8.17
C ASP A 102 4.48 -8.50 9.05
N GLY A 103 3.87 -9.51 8.44
CA GLY A 103 3.13 -10.57 9.13
C GLY A 103 1.85 -10.09 9.83
N SER A 104 1.36 -8.90 9.51
CA SER A 104 0.18 -8.32 10.18
C SER A 104 -1.16 -8.90 9.70
N GLU A 105 -1.16 -9.76 8.67
CA GLU A 105 -2.35 -10.54 8.28
C GLU A 105 -2.90 -11.37 9.43
N LYS A 106 -2.08 -11.79 10.39
CA LYS A 106 -2.51 -12.51 11.60
C LYS A 106 -3.57 -11.76 12.42
N TYR A 107 -3.59 -10.43 12.35
CA TYR A 107 -4.64 -9.65 13.00
C TYR A 107 -5.99 -9.79 12.30
N LEU A 108 -6.00 -10.06 10.97
CA LEU A 108 -7.23 -10.28 10.22
C LEU A 108 -7.81 -11.67 10.44
N GLU A 109 -6.98 -12.66 10.77
CA GLU A 109 -7.41 -14.04 11.02
C GLU A 109 -8.38 -14.15 12.21
N GLN A 110 -8.43 -13.14 13.08
CA GLN A 110 -9.39 -13.05 14.18
C GLN A 110 -10.82 -12.72 13.70
N PHE A 111 -10.95 -12.10 12.52
CA PHE A 111 -12.24 -11.64 11.99
C PHE A 111 -12.69 -12.44 10.77
N MET A 112 -11.75 -12.95 9.98
CA MET A 112 -12.06 -13.66 8.75
C MET A 112 -10.99 -14.71 8.43
N SER A 113 -11.40 -15.78 7.78
CA SER A 113 -10.54 -16.80 7.18
C SER A 113 -10.55 -16.69 5.65
N VAL A 114 -9.50 -17.18 5.01
CA VAL A 114 -9.47 -17.29 3.55
C VAL A 114 -10.45 -18.40 3.14
N CYS A 115 -11.48 -18.04 2.40
CA CYS A 115 -12.51 -18.99 1.93
C CYS A 115 -12.25 -19.46 0.50
N ASP A 116 -11.57 -18.65 -0.32
CA ASP A 116 -11.25 -18.98 -1.69
C ASP A 116 -10.04 -18.20 -2.19
N THR A 117 -9.25 -18.79 -3.08
CA THR A 117 -8.05 -18.19 -3.66
C THR A 117 -7.92 -18.59 -5.12
N ILE A 118 -7.78 -17.59 -5.98
CA ILE A 118 -7.44 -17.80 -7.39
C ILE A 118 -5.97 -17.45 -7.57
N THR A 119 -5.16 -18.44 -7.92
CA THR A 119 -3.74 -18.21 -8.20
C THR A 119 -3.55 -17.55 -9.55
N LEU A 120 -2.41 -16.85 -9.73
CA LEU A 120 -2.07 -16.25 -11.02
C LEU A 120 -1.91 -17.32 -12.12
N GLN A 121 -1.39 -18.49 -11.77
CA GLN A 121 -1.23 -19.60 -12.70
C GLN A 121 -2.60 -20.08 -13.18
N GLU A 122 -3.53 -20.35 -12.26
CA GLU A 122 -4.90 -20.74 -12.59
C GLU A 122 -5.61 -19.68 -13.45
N ALA A 123 -5.44 -18.40 -13.13
CA ALA A 123 -6.01 -17.30 -13.91
C ALA A 123 -5.43 -17.21 -15.35
N LEU A 124 -4.16 -17.57 -15.54
CA LEU A 124 -3.51 -17.64 -16.84
C LEU A 124 -3.99 -18.86 -17.64
N GLU A 125 -4.05 -20.04 -17.02
CA GLU A 125 -4.50 -21.29 -17.64
C GLU A 125 -5.94 -21.18 -18.13
N ASN A 126 -6.79 -20.50 -17.37
CA ASN A 126 -8.20 -20.26 -17.73
C ASN A 126 -8.41 -19.02 -18.62
N ASN A 127 -7.36 -18.34 -19.08
CA ASN A 127 -7.43 -17.11 -19.86
C ASN A 127 -8.26 -15.97 -19.20
N TRP A 128 -8.32 -15.94 -17.86
CA TRP A 128 -8.98 -14.85 -17.12
C TRP A 128 -8.14 -13.59 -17.03
N VAL A 129 -6.83 -13.73 -17.22
CA VAL A 129 -5.88 -12.63 -17.34
C VAL A 129 -5.03 -12.80 -18.59
N SER A 130 -4.56 -11.69 -19.14
CA SER A 130 -3.66 -11.72 -20.29
C SER A 130 -2.31 -12.33 -19.95
N SER A 131 -1.74 -13.11 -20.86
CA SER A 131 -0.36 -13.55 -20.73
C SER A 131 0.61 -12.35 -20.65
N TYR A 132 1.66 -12.51 -19.88
CA TYR A 132 2.67 -11.46 -19.72
C TYR A 132 4.08 -12.03 -19.76
N ARG A 133 5.04 -11.17 -20.11
CA ARG A 133 6.47 -11.47 -20.02
C ARG A 133 7.14 -10.47 -19.09
N LYS A 134 7.92 -10.96 -18.15
CA LYS A 134 8.66 -10.14 -17.19
C LYS A 134 10.11 -10.01 -17.63
N TYR A 135 10.56 -8.79 -17.84
CA TYR A 135 11.94 -8.46 -18.14
C TYR A 135 12.57 -7.70 -16.98
N LYS A 136 13.81 -8.05 -16.66
CA LYS A 136 14.65 -7.29 -15.73
C LYS A 136 15.76 -6.64 -16.54
N VAL A 137 15.87 -5.32 -16.46
CA VAL A 137 16.95 -4.57 -17.10
C VAL A 137 17.99 -4.26 -16.04
N LEU A 138 19.20 -4.80 -16.22
CA LEU A 138 20.35 -4.49 -15.37
C LEU A 138 21.03 -3.22 -15.89
N LEU A 139 21.27 -2.28 -15.02
CA LEU A 139 21.91 -1.01 -15.34
C LEU A 139 23.32 -0.99 -14.75
N HIS A 140 24.31 -0.82 -15.62
CA HIS A 140 25.67 -0.53 -15.19
C HIS A 140 25.77 0.97 -14.90
N VAL A 141 25.90 1.32 -13.63
CA VAL A 141 25.98 2.69 -13.13
C VAL A 141 27.21 2.84 -12.27
N ASP A 142 27.80 4.03 -12.28
CA ASP A 142 28.83 4.37 -11.30
C ASP A 142 28.18 4.44 -9.91
N MET A 143 28.72 3.66 -8.98
CA MET A 143 28.21 3.49 -7.64
C MET A 143 29.05 4.22 -6.59
N GLU A 144 30.06 5.00 -6.97
CA GLU A 144 30.97 5.68 -6.04
C GLU A 144 30.20 6.53 -5.01
N LYS A 145 29.34 7.43 -5.47
CA LYS A 145 28.45 8.23 -4.59
C LYS A 145 27.54 7.40 -3.70
N TYR A 146 27.03 6.28 -4.21
CA TYR A 146 26.20 5.40 -3.40
C TYR A 146 27.01 4.82 -2.24
N TRP A 147 28.21 4.36 -2.51
CA TRP A 147 29.07 3.76 -1.49
C TRP A 147 29.51 4.77 -0.46
N GLU A 148 29.80 6.03 -0.85
CA GLU A 148 30.02 7.13 0.08
C GLU A 148 28.83 7.29 1.04
N TYR A 149 27.62 7.41 0.50
CA TYR A 149 26.41 7.55 1.32
C TYR A 149 26.15 6.30 2.18
N ASN A 150 26.44 5.12 1.65
CA ASN A 150 26.26 3.87 2.38
C ASN A 150 27.23 3.76 3.56
N THR A 151 28.49 4.13 3.39
CA THR A 151 29.49 4.13 4.46
C THR A 151 29.07 5.04 5.59
N LYS A 152 28.67 6.28 5.28
CA LYS A 152 28.16 7.24 6.29
C LYS A 152 26.89 6.69 6.98
N PHE A 153 25.98 6.12 6.24
CA PHE A 153 24.78 5.50 6.79
C PHE A 153 25.13 4.38 7.77
N GLN A 154 26.03 3.46 7.40
CA GLN A 154 26.41 2.33 8.26
C GLN A 154 27.10 2.79 9.54
N GLN A 155 27.99 3.80 9.47
CA GLN A 155 28.62 4.40 10.65
C GLN A 155 27.59 4.98 11.62
N LEU A 156 26.59 5.70 11.10
CA LEU A 156 25.51 6.27 11.91
C LEU A 156 24.56 5.18 12.42
N PHE A 157 24.33 4.14 11.67
CA PHE A 157 23.46 3.02 12.07
C PHE A 157 24.09 2.22 13.22
N ALA A 158 25.40 2.03 13.18
CA ALA A 158 26.14 1.42 14.29
C ALA A 158 25.99 2.19 15.61
N TYR A 159 25.92 3.54 15.57
CA TYR A 159 25.65 4.34 16.75
C TYR A 159 24.33 3.97 17.45
N PHE A 160 23.33 3.51 16.70
CA PHE A 160 22.03 3.05 17.17
C PHE A 160 21.94 1.52 17.24
N ASN A 161 23.07 0.83 17.43
CA ASN A 161 23.18 -0.63 17.56
C ASN A 161 22.54 -1.41 16.39
N HIS A 162 22.53 -0.83 15.19
CA HIS A 162 21.87 -1.39 14.00
C HIS A 162 20.36 -1.68 14.19
N ASP A 163 19.72 -1.00 15.15
CA ASP A 163 18.28 -1.16 15.41
C ASP A 163 17.45 -0.11 14.66
N PHE A 164 16.92 -0.49 13.51
CA PHE A 164 16.09 0.39 12.70
C PHE A 164 14.77 0.77 13.38
N LYS A 165 14.19 -0.15 14.17
CA LYS A 165 12.94 0.09 14.90
C LYS A 165 13.16 1.17 15.95
N LEU A 166 14.23 1.04 16.71
CA LEU A 166 14.66 2.07 17.68
C LEU A 166 14.82 3.43 17.00
N VAL A 167 15.56 3.50 15.88
CA VAL A 167 15.76 4.77 15.16
C VAL A 167 14.43 5.38 14.78
N MET A 168 13.50 4.61 14.22
CA MET A 168 12.19 5.11 13.81
C MET A 168 11.32 5.56 14.99
N GLU A 169 11.48 4.96 16.17
CA GLU A 169 10.84 5.43 17.40
C GLU A 169 11.44 6.74 17.91
N LEU A 170 12.75 6.88 17.86
CA LEU A 170 13.45 8.11 18.26
C LEU A 170 13.09 9.29 17.35
N VAL A 171 12.98 9.06 16.03
CA VAL A 171 12.54 10.09 15.06
C VAL A 171 11.17 10.66 15.42
N LYS A 172 10.25 9.82 15.91
CA LYS A 172 8.87 10.23 16.22
C LYS A 172 8.74 11.05 17.50
N SER A 173 9.72 10.99 18.40
CA SER A 173 9.57 11.63 19.73
C SER A 173 10.89 12.18 20.27
N PRO A 174 11.05 13.52 20.33
CA PRO A 174 12.21 14.16 20.97
C PRO A 174 12.42 13.76 22.43
N LYS A 175 11.32 13.46 23.17
CA LYS A 175 11.41 12.99 24.56
C LYS A 175 12.09 11.62 24.65
N LYS A 176 11.78 10.71 23.72
CA LYS A 176 12.41 9.39 23.65
C LYS A 176 13.92 9.49 23.36
N VAL A 177 14.36 10.46 22.55
CA VAL A 177 15.78 10.70 22.26
C VAL A 177 16.54 11.00 23.56
N LYS A 178 16.04 11.94 24.37
CA LYS A 178 16.65 12.32 25.65
C LYS A 178 16.75 11.13 26.59
N ILE A 179 15.65 10.39 26.77
CA ILE A 179 15.61 9.21 27.68
C ILE A 179 16.61 8.14 27.21
N TRP A 180 16.62 7.83 25.92
CA TRP A 180 17.50 6.82 25.35
C TRP A 180 18.97 7.24 25.47
N ALA A 181 19.32 8.49 25.15
CA ALA A 181 20.67 9.00 25.25
C ALA A 181 21.18 8.93 26.70
N GLN A 182 20.40 9.35 27.67
CA GLN A 182 20.74 9.25 29.10
C GLN A 182 20.94 7.80 29.53
N LYS A 183 20.05 6.89 29.14
CA LYS A 183 20.12 5.46 29.45
C LYS A 183 21.39 4.80 28.88
N CYS A 184 21.87 5.28 27.73
CA CYS A 184 23.07 4.77 27.07
C CYS A 184 24.35 5.55 27.43
N GLY A 185 24.31 6.52 28.35
CA GLY A 185 25.44 7.37 28.66
C GLY A 185 25.90 8.28 27.52
N LYS A 186 24.98 8.65 26.62
CA LYS A 186 25.24 9.46 25.41
C LYS A 186 24.71 10.88 25.59
N ASN A 187 25.33 11.83 24.86
CA ASN A 187 24.87 13.21 24.84
C ASN A 187 23.60 13.37 24.01
N ASP A 188 22.57 14.04 24.54
CA ASP A 188 21.27 14.25 23.87
C ASP A 188 21.41 15.05 22.56
N ASN A 189 22.14 16.17 22.58
CA ASN A 189 22.32 17.00 21.40
C ASN A 189 23.10 16.29 20.29
N ALA A 190 24.17 15.57 20.66
CA ALA A 190 24.90 14.74 19.70
C ALA A 190 24.01 13.64 19.11
N THR A 191 23.19 12.98 19.94
CA THR A 191 22.26 11.94 19.50
C THR A 191 21.24 12.49 18.48
N ARG A 192 20.70 13.68 18.71
CA ARG A 192 19.81 14.37 17.76
C ARG A 192 20.51 14.66 16.43
N GLY A 193 21.75 15.13 16.50
CA GLY A 193 22.58 15.37 15.32
C GLY A 193 22.81 14.10 14.49
N TYR A 194 23.17 12.99 15.16
CA TYR A 194 23.35 11.70 14.49
C TYR A 194 22.04 11.16 13.91
N LEU A 195 20.93 11.34 14.60
CA LEU A 195 19.61 10.94 14.10
C LEU A 195 19.23 11.71 12.82
N ALA A 196 19.44 13.02 12.81
CA ALA A 196 19.19 13.85 11.63
C ALA A 196 20.08 13.44 10.44
N GLN A 197 21.37 13.19 10.69
CA GLN A 197 22.30 12.70 9.68
C GLN A 197 21.92 11.31 9.18
N PHE A 198 21.52 10.40 10.05
CA PHE A 198 21.03 9.07 9.67
C PHE A 198 19.87 9.19 8.68
N MET A 199 18.86 9.98 8.98
CA MET A 199 17.72 10.21 8.10
C MET A 199 18.12 10.85 6.77
N LYS A 200 19.09 11.78 6.78
CA LYS A 200 19.66 12.38 5.57
C LYS A 200 20.30 11.31 4.65
N TYR A 201 21.20 10.50 5.19
CA TYR A 201 21.91 9.49 4.38
C TYR A 201 21.00 8.32 3.98
N LEU A 202 20.02 7.95 4.79
CA LEU A 202 18.97 7.02 4.41
C LEU A 202 18.21 7.52 3.16
N LYS A 203 17.83 8.80 3.15
CA LYS A 203 17.17 9.46 2.02
C LYS A 203 18.07 9.53 0.79
N LEU A 204 19.32 9.95 0.94
CA LEU A 204 20.28 10.10 -0.17
C LEU A 204 20.53 8.76 -0.87
N ARG A 205 20.74 7.66 -0.12
CA ARG A 205 20.86 6.30 -0.68
C ARG A 205 19.64 5.89 -1.48
N LYS A 206 18.46 6.07 -0.88
CA LYS A 206 17.19 5.74 -1.53
C LYS A 206 16.99 6.55 -2.80
N THR A 207 17.21 7.86 -2.73
CA THR A 207 17.04 8.75 -3.88
C THR A 207 18.02 8.39 -4.99
N PHE A 208 19.30 8.16 -4.68
CA PHE A 208 20.28 7.75 -5.68
C PHE A 208 19.82 6.52 -6.48
N VAL A 209 19.36 5.49 -5.78
CA VAL A 209 18.90 4.26 -6.44
C VAL A 209 17.60 4.50 -7.22
N MET A 210 16.67 5.26 -6.68
CA MET A 210 15.33 5.41 -7.28
C MET A 210 15.31 6.36 -8.48
N THR A 211 16.07 7.45 -8.43
CA THR A 211 16.02 8.55 -9.42
C THR A 211 17.28 8.63 -10.29
N HIS A 212 18.03 7.54 -10.42
CA HIS A 212 19.26 7.54 -11.20
C HIS A 212 18.99 7.85 -12.68
N PRO A 213 19.74 8.80 -13.33
CA PRO A 213 19.47 9.25 -14.70
C PRO A 213 19.40 8.13 -15.73
N LYS A 214 20.26 7.11 -15.66
CA LYS A 214 20.21 5.96 -16.54
C LYS A 214 18.87 5.21 -16.54
N LYS A 215 18.10 5.26 -15.46
CA LYS A 215 16.75 4.67 -15.43
C LYS A 215 15.82 5.41 -16.38
N PHE A 216 15.91 6.75 -16.40
CA PHE A 216 15.12 7.60 -17.30
C PHE A 216 15.51 7.38 -18.76
N GLU A 217 16.82 7.27 -19.06
CA GLU A 217 17.30 6.97 -20.41
C GLU A 217 16.74 5.64 -20.92
N VAL A 218 16.81 4.61 -20.09
CA VAL A 218 16.32 3.26 -20.48
C VAL A 218 14.79 3.27 -20.59
N ALA A 219 14.08 3.92 -19.66
CA ALA A 219 12.63 4.05 -19.73
C ALA A 219 12.21 4.76 -21.03
N ASN A 220 12.90 5.84 -21.40
CA ASN A 220 12.66 6.55 -22.65
C ASN A 220 12.86 5.65 -23.86
N LYS A 221 13.97 4.89 -23.93
CA LYS A 221 14.23 3.94 -25.03
C LYS A 221 13.15 2.88 -25.14
N ILE A 222 12.65 2.37 -24.00
CA ILE A 222 11.56 1.38 -23.97
C ILE A 222 10.25 2.01 -24.49
N LEU A 223 9.92 3.22 -24.06
CA LEU A 223 8.73 3.94 -24.51
C LEU A 223 8.83 4.25 -26.01
N ASP A 224 9.99 4.67 -26.51
CA ASP A 224 10.23 4.91 -27.92
C ASP A 224 10.06 3.64 -28.77
N PHE A 225 10.56 2.53 -28.29
CA PHE A 225 10.40 1.22 -28.94
C PHE A 225 8.95 0.72 -28.92
N ARG A 226 8.12 1.20 -27.99
CA ARG A 226 6.73 0.79 -27.78
C ARG A 226 5.72 1.88 -28.12
N ARG A 227 6.04 2.82 -28.99
CA ARG A 227 5.15 3.95 -29.37
C ARG A 227 3.78 3.51 -29.90
N ASP A 228 3.72 2.32 -30.49
CA ASP A 228 2.50 1.72 -31.03
C ASP A 228 1.63 1.02 -29.96
N LYS A 229 2.08 0.95 -28.72
CA LYS A 229 1.44 0.22 -27.63
C LYS A 229 1.00 1.16 -26.51
N LYS A 230 -0.10 0.79 -25.83
CA LYS A 230 -0.48 1.43 -24.57
C LYS A 230 0.51 1.02 -23.49
N CYS A 231 1.17 2.00 -22.89
CA CYS A 231 2.16 1.78 -21.84
C CYS A 231 1.70 2.44 -20.54
N ILE A 232 1.96 1.78 -19.40
CA ILE A 232 1.81 2.36 -18.06
C ILE A 232 3.20 2.41 -17.45
N LEU A 233 3.64 3.59 -17.01
CA LEU A 233 4.92 3.80 -16.36
C LEU A 233 4.69 4.15 -14.89
N PHE A 234 5.26 3.35 -13.98
CA PHE A 234 5.29 3.63 -12.55
C PHE A 234 6.61 4.28 -12.17
N THR A 235 6.55 5.42 -11.51
CA THR A 235 7.71 6.18 -11.06
C THR A 235 7.78 6.25 -9.54
N ALA A 236 8.96 6.54 -9.01
CA ALA A 236 9.18 6.64 -7.57
C ALA A 236 8.60 7.90 -6.95
N THR A 237 8.50 8.99 -7.72
CA THR A 237 8.00 10.29 -7.26
C THR A 237 7.12 10.95 -8.32
N VAL A 238 6.26 11.88 -7.89
CA VAL A 238 5.45 12.71 -8.81
C VAL A 238 6.34 13.51 -9.76
N LYS A 239 7.46 14.06 -9.25
CA LYS A 239 8.44 14.77 -10.07
C LYS A 239 8.99 13.91 -11.21
N ASP A 240 9.29 12.65 -10.93
CA ASP A 240 9.76 11.70 -11.95
C ASP A 240 8.65 11.40 -12.97
N ALA A 241 7.38 11.32 -12.54
CA ALA A 241 6.26 11.14 -13.44
C ALA A 241 6.09 12.34 -14.39
N GLU A 242 6.28 13.54 -13.89
CA GLU A 242 6.18 14.77 -14.69
C GLU A 242 7.22 14.84 -15.81
N LEU A 243 8.41 14.23 -15.64
CA LEU A 243 9.42 14.15 -16.71
C LEU A 243 8.94 13.35 -17.94
N PHE A 244 7.94 12.49 -17.77
CA PHE A 244 7.35 11.72 -18.86
C PHE A 244 6.00 12.27 -19.33
N LYS A 245 5.50 13.35 -18.71
CA LYS A 245 4.16 13.90 -19.00
C LYS A 245 4.00 14.35 -20.45
N SER A 246 5.04 14.92 -21.06
CA SER A 246 5.05 15.31 -22.48
C SER A 246 4.92 14.13 -23.46
N ARG A 247 5.13 12.89 -22.99
CA ARG A 247 5.01 11.66 -23.78
C ARG A 247 3.70 10.90 -23.51
N ALA A 248 2.90 11.36 -22.54
CA ALA A 248 1.70 10.67 -22.04
C ALA A 248 0.43 11.05 -22.80
N LEU A 249 0.54 11.78 -23.90
CA LEU A 249 -0.61 12.26 -24.66
C LEU A 249 -0.53 11.76 -26.11
N VAL A 250 -1.08 10.61 -26.32
CA VAL A 250 -1.82 10.31 -27.57
C VAL A 250 -2.92 9.30 -27.23
#